data_06bc9194b13bac6827a1083ec85b81f5
#
_entry.id   06bc9194b13bac6827a1083ec85b81f5
#
_cell.length_a   1.000
_cell.length_b   1.000
_cell.length_c   1.000
_cell.angle_alpha   90.00
_cell.angle_beta   90.00
_cell.angle_gamma   90.00
#
_symmetry.space_group_name_H-M   'P 1'
#
loop_
_entity.id
_entity.type
_entity.pdbx_description
1 polymer ?
#
loop_
_entity_poly.entity_id
_entity_poly.type
_entity_poly.pdbx_seq_one_letter_code
_entity_poly.pdbx_strand_id
1 'polypeptide(L)'
;MRDLVSHVAEVYEHKIACTALGRAPDPWPPEWPVNRDPIEWLADAHGRLLEMFEGSSPTTPSATWWPPDQTVGFWARRMAHETAVHRIDAQSASGTPAPVNAELAVDGVDEILIIMLAGDWSDEPNDVATGQRLAISTGGRSWHVTLTRESVSVTEDGEAGDATVGGEPSDVLLWLWGRSPDERVEQSGDEEALRLLRSRLVLATQ
;
A
#
# COMPACT_ATOMS: atom_id res chain seq x y z
N MET A 1 10.13 9.41 -14.50
CA MET A 1 10.31 10.40 -13.41
C MET A 1 9.23 11.49 -13.44
N ARG A 2 9.03 12.22 -14.54
CA ARG A 2 7.98 13.27 -14.60
C ARG A 2 6.60 12.73 -14.22
N ASP A 3 6.20 11.58 -14.77
CA ASP A 3 4.89 10.98 -14.51
C ASP A 3 4.74 10.53 -13.05
N LEU A 4 5.79 10.00 -12.43
CA LEU A 4 5.79 9.64 -11.02
C LEU A 4 5.55 10.85 -10.12
N VAL A 5 6.27 11.97 -10.39
CA VAL A 5 6.11 13.21 -9.61
C VAL A 5 4.70 13.78 -9.76
N SER A 6 4.16 13.79 -10.98
CA SER A 6 2.77 14.23 -11.24
C SER A 6 1.75 13.33 -10.54
N HIS A 7 1.95 12.01 -10.60
CA HIS A 7 1.08 11.04 -9.92
C HIS A 7 1.01 11.31 -8.41
N VAL A 8 2.17 11.46 -7.74
CA VAL A 8 2.18 11.71 -6.29
C VAL A 8 1.50 13.03 -5.95
N ALA A 9 1.71 14.08 -6.77
CA ALA A 9 1.01 15.34 -6.58
C ALA A 9 -0.52 15.18 -6.70
N GLU A 10 -0.99 14.47 -7.74
CA GLU A 10 -2.42 14.17 -7.92
C GLU A 10 -2.99 13.38 -6.74
N VAL A 11 -2.27 12.38 -6.24
CA VAL A 11 -2.70 11.60 -5.08
C VAL A 11 -2.88 12.49 -3.86
N TYR A 12 -1.96 13.42 -3.58
CA TYR A 12 -2.09 14.35 -2.46
C TYR A 12 -3.31 15.28 -2.62
N GLU A 13 -3.50 15.85 -3.81
CA GLU A 13 -4.66 16.70 -4.14
C GLU A 13 -5.98 15.95 -3.93
N HIS A 14 -6.03 14.67 -4.32
CA HIS A 14 -7.22 13.83 -4.13
C HIS A 14 -7.58 13.69 -2.65
N LYS A 15 -6.61 13.45 -1.77
CA LYS A 15 -6.89 13.26 -0.33
C LYS A 15 -7.32 14.56 0.34
N ILE A 16 -6.73 15.69 -0.06
CA ILE A 16 -7.17 17.02 0.34
C ILE A 16 -8.63 17.24 -0.08
N ALA A 17 -8.97 16.92 -1.33
CA ALA A 17 -10.34 17.06 -1.84
C ALA A 17 -11.34 16.13 -1.12
N CYS A 18 -10.98 14.86 -0.87
CA CYS A 18 -11.81 13.92 -0.10
C CYS A 18 -12.16 14.47 1.29
N THR A 19 -11.17 15.04 1.98
CA THR A 19 -11.36 15.63 3.31
C THR A 19 -12.21 16.89 3.25
N ALA A 20 -11.92 17.79 2.32
CA ALA A 20 -12.64 19.06 2.20
C ALA A 20 -14.11 18.89 1.76
N LEU A 21 -14.38 17.91 0.87
CA LEU A 21 -15.72 17.66 0.33
C LEU A 21 -16.55 16.69 1.19
N GLY A 22 -15.93 15.92 2.08
CA GLY A 22 -16.58 14.82 2.81
C GLY A 22 -17.08 13.67 1.90
N ARG A 23 -16.61 13.61 0.68
CA ARG A 23 -16.86 12.57 -0.33
C ARG A 23 -15.71 12.48 -1.32
N ALA A 24 -15.62 11.38 -2.07
CA ALA A 24 -14.70 11.32 -3.20
C ALA A 24 -15.02 12.44 -4.22
N PRO A 25 -14.01 13.14 -4.76
CA PRO A 25 -14.24 14.10 -5.83
C PRO A 25 -14.68 13.40 -7.11
N ASP A 26 -15.66 13.98 -7.82
CA ASP A 26 -16.19 13.49 -9.08
C ASP A 26 -16.56 14.70 -9.97
N PRO A 27 -16.03 14.83 -11.18
CA PRO A 27 -15.03 13.94 -11.81
C PRO A 27 -13.64 14.02 -11.18
N TRP A 28 -12.87 12.94 -11.30
CA TRP A 28 -11.46 12.91 -10.94
C TRP A 28 -10.62 12.18 -12.00
N PRO A 29 -9.42 12.63 -12.37
CA PRO A 29 -8.85 13.94 -11.98
C PRO A 29 -9.61 15.10 -12.62
N PRO A 30 -9.55 16.32 -12.04
CA PRO A 30 -10.03 17.52 -12.71
C PRO A 30 -9.09 17.91 -13.86
N GLU A 31 -9.50 18.86 -14.71
CA GLU A 31 -8.62 19.39 -15.74
C GLU A 31 -7.45 20.17 -15.10
N TRP A 32 -6.23 19.63 -15.23
CA TRP A 32 -5.02 20.31 -14.75
C TRP A 32 -4.45 21.27 -15.80
N PRO A 33 -3.81 22.39 -15.38
CA PRO A 33 -3.10 23.27 -16.31
C PRO A 33 -2.01 22.52 -17.09
N VAL A 34 -2.02 22.62 -18.41
CA VAL A 34 -1.17 21.85 -19.34
C VAL A 34 0.33 22.09 -19.12
N ASN A 35 0.73 23.26 -18.61
CA ASN A 35 2.12 23.67 -18.45
C ASN A 35 2.57 23.73 -16.97
N ARG A 36 1.95 22.98 -16.07
CA ARG A 36 2.35 22.95 -14.66
C ARG A 36 3.68 22.20 -14.53
N ASP A 37 4.63 22.82 -13.82
CA ASP A 37 5.88 22.14 -13.44
C ASP A 37 5.57 21.06 -12.38
N PRO A 38 5.91 19.78 -12.62
CA PRO A 38 5.54 18.71 -11.69
C PRO A 38 6.21 18.83 -10.32
N ILE A 39 7.42 19.37 -10.25
CA ILE A 39 8.17 19.49 -8.99
C ILE A 39 7.55 20.61 -8.14
N GLU A 40 7.24 21.76 -8.75
CA GLU A 40 6.55 22.85 -8.07
C GLU A 40 5.15 22.41 -7.61
N TRP A 41 4.45 21.64 -8.47
CA TRP A 41 3.15 21.09 -8.11
C TRP A 41 3.22 20.14 -6.93
N LEU A 42 4.15 19.18 -6.94
CA LEU A 42 4.32 18.25 -5.84
C LEU A 42 4.65 18.98 -4.53
N ALA A 43 5.54 19.98 -4.59
CA ALA A 43 5.91 20.78 -3.42
C ALA A 43 4.70 21.52 -2.82
N ASP A 44 3.88 22.14 -3.68
CA ASP A 44 2.65 22.85 -3.28
C ASP A 44 1.59 21.88 -2.70
N ALA A 45 1.31 20.76 -3.40
CA ALA A 45 0.37 19.75 -2.93
C ALA A 45 0.81 19.12 -1.60
N HIS A 46 2.10 18.83 -1.44
CA HIS A 46 2.66 18.33 -0.19
C HIS A 46 2.51 19.34 0.96
N GLY A 47 2.81 20.61 0.72
CA GLY A 47 2.63 21.65 1.74
C GLY A 47 1.18 21.73 2.23
N ARG A 48 0.21 21.76 1.30
CA ARG A 48 -1.22 21.80 1.63
C ARG A 48 -1.71 20.51 2.31
N LEU A 49 -1.16 19.34 1.94
CA LEU A 49 -1.45 18.08 2.60
C LEU A 49 -1.00 18.10 4.07
N LEU A 50 0.22 18.59 4.33
CA LEU A 50 0.73 18.74 5.69
C LEU A 50 -0.10 19.73 6.50
N GLU A 51 -0.44 20.89 5.94
CA GLU A 51 -1.32 21.87 6.59
C GLU A 51 -2.68 21.27 6.96
N MET A 52 -3.26 20.44 6.09
CA MET A 52 -4.50 19.72 6.37
C MET A 52 -4.33 18.75 7.55
N PHE A 53 -3.25 17.97 7.59
CA PHE A 53 -3.00 17.02 8.69
C PHE A 53 -2.72 17.74 10.01
N GLU A 54 -1.91 18.81 10.00
CA GLU A 54 -1.59 19.60 11.19
C GLU A 54 -2.82 20.36 11.72
N GLY A 55 -3.69 20.82 10.82
CA GLY A 55 -4.92 21.54 11.15
C GLY A 55 -6.09 20.63 11.57
N SER A 56 -5.93 19.31 11.53
CA SER A 56 -7.01 18.34 11.81
C SER A 56 -6.63 17.38 12.93
N SER A 57 -7.64 16.92 13.68
CA SER A 57 -7.46 15.73 14.55
C SER A 57 -7.38 14.47 13.67
N PRO A 58 -6.60 13.45 14.04
CA PRO A 58 -6.63 12.16 13.36
C PRO A 58 -8.04 11.54 13.27
N THR A 59 -8.91 11.83 14.22
CA THR A 59 -10.31 11.36 14.25
C THR A 59 -11.29 12.25 13.48
N THR A 60 -10.83 13.33 12.85
CA THR A 60 -11.68 14.19 12.01
C THR A 60 -12.26 13.36 10.86
N PRO A 61 -13.60 13.39 10.63
CA PRO A 61 -14.21 12.67 9.52
C PRO A 61 -13.63 13.07 8.16
N SER A 62 -13.35 12.07 7.32
CA SER A 62 -12.93 12.24 5.94
C SER A 62 -13.45 11.09 5.10
N ALA A 63 -13.82 11.33 3.85
CA ALA A 63 -14.19 10.27 2.95
C ALA A 63 -12.96 9.45 2.56
N THR A 64 -12.99 8.16 2.82
CA THR A 64 -11.97 7.21 2.39
C THR A 64 -12.58 6.09 1.57
N TRP A 65 -11.76 5.31 0.89
CA TRP A 65 -12.25 4.13 0.17
C TRP A 65 -12.36 2.88 1.08
N TRP A 66 -11.89 2.97 2.32
CA TRP A 66 -11.91 1.87 3.28
C TRP A 66 -12.98 2.09 4.35
N PRO A 67 -14.15 1.42 4.27
CA PRO A 67 -15.29 1.69 5.15
C PRO A 67 -15.02 1.60 6.66
N PRO A 68 -14.09 0.73 7.15
CA PRO A 68 -13.80 0.65 8.57
C PRO A 68 -13.13 1.90 9.16
N ASP A 69 -12.48 2.75 8.35
CA ASP A 69 -11.86 3.99 8.83
C ASP A 69 -12.10 5.15 7.87
N GLN A 70 -13.05 6.02 8.24
CA GLN A 70 -13.46 7.21 7.50
C GLN A 70 -12.92 8.47 8.18
N THR A 71 -11.58 8.55 8.35
CA THR A 71 -10.94 9.64 9.10
C THR A 71 -9.74 10.24 8.36
N VAL A 72 -9.32 11.43 8.80
CA VAL A 72 -8.05 12.06 8.39
C VAL A 72 -6.85 11.20 8.78
N GLY A 73 -6.93 10.48 9.91
CA GLY A 73 -5.88 9.56 10.36
C GLY A 73 -5.58 8.45 9.38
N PHE A 74 -6.62 7.89 8.73
CA PHE A 74 -6.44 6.95 7.63
C PHE A 74 -5.59 7.54 6.49
N TRP A 75 -5.92 8.77 6.06
CA TRP A 75 -5.15 9.42 5.00
C TRP A 75 -3.71 9.76 5.42
N ALA A 76 -3.50 10.16 6.66
CA ALA A 76 -2.15 10.44 7.16
C ALA A 76 -1.27 9.18 7.11
N ARG A 77 -1.80 8.02 7.57
CA ARG A 77 -1.14 6.71 7.46
C ARG A 77 -0.89 6.34 5.99
N ARG A 78 -1.93 6.38 5.17
CA ARG A 78 -1.82 5.99 3.75
C ARG A 78 -0.82 6.86 2.99
N MET A 79 -0.79 8.18 3.24
CA MET A 79 0.14 9.09 2.55
C MET A 79 1.58 8.93 3.03
N ALA A 80 1.80 8.50 4.27
CA ALA A 80 3.15 8.13 4.73
C ALA A 80 3.69 6.92 3.92
N HIS A 81 2.88 5.87 3.73
CA HIS A 81 3.26 4.70 2.92
C HIS A 81 3.39 5.03 1.44
N GLU A 82 2.46 5.78 0.86
CA GLU A 82 2.51 6.26 -0.52
C GLU A 82 3.82 6.99 -0.80
N THR A 83 4.13 7.95 0.06
CA THR A 83 5.37 8.74 -0.04
C THR A 83 6.61 7.85 0.08
N ALA A 84 6.61 6.90 1.02
CA ALA A 84 7.75 6.00 1.23
C ALA A 84 8.00 5.10 0.02
N VAL A 85 6.94 4.49 -0.55
CA VAL A 85 7.05 3.62 -1.72
C VAL A 85 7.51 4.40 -2.95
N HIS A 86 6.93 5.56 -3.23
CA HIS A 86 7.31 6.36 -4.38
C HIS A 86 8.67 7.07 -4.22
N ARG A 87 9.13 7.31 -2.98
CA ARG A 87 10.54 7.66 -2.73
C ARG A 87 11.48 6.54 -3.20
N ILE A 88 11.13 5.27 -2.91
CA ILE A 88 11.90 4.11 -3.39
C ILE A 88 11.90 4.07 -4.93
N ASP A 89 10.74 4.25 -5.57
CA ASP A 89 10.64 4.28 -7.04
C ASP A 89 11.54 5.36 -7.64
N ALA A 90 11.54 6.57 -7.07
CA ALA A 90 12.38 7.67 -7.53
C ALA A 90 13.88 7.40 -7.32
N GLN A 91 14.26 6.87 -6.17
CA GLN A 91 15.65 6.54 -5.85
C GLN A 91 16.18 5.38 -6.69
N SER A 92 15.36 4.36 -6.95
CA SER A 92 15.71 3.21 -7.81
C SER A 92 16.00 3.63 -9.25
N ALA A 93 15.34 4.67 -9.75
CA ALA A 93 15.60 5.22 -11.08
C ALA A 93 16.96 5.95 -11.19
N SER A 94 17.58 6.33 -10.08
CA SER A 94 18.82 7.12 -10.03
C SER A 94 19.99 6.43 -9.32
N GLY A 95 19.77 5.26 -8.71
CA GLY A 95 20.81 4.54 -7.97
C GLY A 95 20.23 3.50 -7.01
N THR A 96 20.87 3.33 -5.87
CA THR A 96 20.43 2.40 -4.83
C THR A 96 19.54 3.12 -3.83
N PRO A 97 18.28 2.69 -3.64
CA PRO A 97 17.37 3.31 -2.69
C PRO A 97 17.83 3.06 -1.23
N ALA A 98 17.63 4.06 -0.38
CA ALA A 98 17.77 3.87 1.05
C ALA A 98 16.56 3.07 1.59
N PRO A 99 16.76 2.15 2.55
CA PRO A 99 15.67 1.34 3.09
C PRO A 99 14.55 2.22 3.69
N VAL A 100 13.35 1.67 3.77
CA VAL A 100 12.25 2.27 4.52
C VAL A 100 12.54 2.09 6.02
N ASN A 101 12.21 3.10 6.84
CA ASN A 101 12.31 2.98 8.30
C ASN A 101 11.56 1.72 8.77
N ALA A 102 12.15 0.98 9.72
CA ALA A 102 11.65 -0.34 10.11
C ALA A 102 10.22 -0.31 10.68
N GLU A 103 9.89 0.68 11.53
CA GLU A 103 8.56 0.81 12.12
C GLU A 103 7.52 1.15 11.03
N LEU A 104 7.85 2.08 10.15
CA LEU A 104 7.00 2.44 9.00
C LEU A 104 6.84 1.26 8.04
N ALA A 105 7.89 0.46 7.83
CA ALA A 105 7.83 -0.70 6.96
C ALA A 105 6.92 -1.80 7.53
N VAL A 106 6.99 -2.08 8.83
CA VAL A 106 6.11 -3.04 9.51
C VAL A 106 4.64 -2.59 9.43
N ASP A 107 4.38 -1.29 9.65
CA ASP A 107 3.03 -0.72 9.50
C ASP A 107 2.55 -0.77 8.04
N GLY A 108 3.45 -0.60 7.06
CA GLY A 108 3.15 -0.75 5.65
C GLY A 108 2.86 -2.18 5.21
N VAL A 109 3.51 -3.17 5.83
CA VAL A 109 3.15 -4.61 5.64
C VAL A 109 1.73 -4.86 6.12
N ASP A 110 1.38 -4.32 7.29
CA ASP A 110 0.01 -4.39 7.82
C ASP A 110 -0.99 -3.74 6.87
N GLU A 111 -0.71 -2.52 6.38
CA GLU A 111 -1.59 -1.83 5.44
C GLU A 111 -1.84 -2.65 4.16
N ILE A 112 -0.77 -3.15 3.54
CA ILE A 112 -0.93 -3.89 2.27
C ILE A 112 -1.68 -5.20 2.46
N LEU A 113 -1.46 -5.91 3.57
CA LEU A 113 -2.12 -7.18 3.82
C LEU A 113 -3.58 -7.00 4.25
N ILE A 114 -3.87 -6.06 5.15
CA ILE A 114 -5.21 -5.89 5.74
C ILE A 114 -6.11 -4.99 4.89
N ILE A 115 -5.56 -3.94 4.27
CA ILE A 115 -6.36 -2.92 3.59
C ILE A 115 -6.41 -3.14 2.08
N MET A 116 -5.28 -3.57 1.47
CA MET A 116 -5.21 -3.74 0.03
C MET A 116 -5.54 -5.16 -0.43
N LEU A 117 -5.04 -6.17 0.30
CA LEU A 117 -5.12 -7.58 -0.13
C LEU A 117 -6.33 -8.31 0.44
N ALA A 118 -6.65 -8.13 1.74
CA ALA A 118 -7.76 -8.83 2.37
C ALA A 118 -9.10 -8.33 1.83
N GLY A 119 -10.04 -9.24 1.58
CA GLY A 119 -11.38 -8.88 1.15
C GLY A 119 -12.03 -9.87 0.20
N ASP A 120 -13.09 -9.40 -0.43
CA ASP A 120 -13.84 -10.08 -1.48
C ASP A 120 -13.13 -9.93 -2.82
N TRP A 121 -12.93 -11.02 -3.51
CA TRP A 121 -12.31 -11.15 -4.82
C TRP A 121 -13.23 -11.86 -5.83
N SER A 122 -14.53 -11.85 -5.61
CA SER A 122 -15.51 -12.52 -6.48
C SER A 122 -15.54 -11.95 -7.90
N ASP A 123 -15.17 -10.68 -8.07
CA ASP A 123 -15.04 -10.04 -9.40
C ASP A 123 -13.77 -10.48 -10.15
N GLU A 124 -12.75 -10.96 -9.41
CA GLU A 124 -11.46 -11.44 -9.93
C GLU A 124 -11.13 -12.84 -9.37
N PRO A 125 -11.96 -13.87 -9.64
CA PRO A 125 -11.80 -15.19 -9.03
C PRO A 125 -10.51 -15.88 -9.51
N ASN A 126 -9.88 -16.66 -8.61
CA ASN A 126 -8.72 -17.48 -8.94
C ASN A 126 -9.03 -18.96 -8.68
N ASP A 127 -9.26 -19.72 -9.74
CA ASP A 127 -9.70 -21.12 -9.67
C ASP A 127 -8.65 -22.08 -9.08
N VAL A 128 -7.39 -21.65 -8.99
CA VAL A 128 -6.30 -22.44 -8.38
C VAL A 128 -6.19 -22.20 -6.87
N ALA A 129 -6.76 -21.09 -6.38
CA ALA A 129 -6.76 -20.76 -4.96
C ALA A 129 -7.84 -21.56 -4.22
N THR A 130 -7.44 -22.62 -3.51
CA THR A 130 -8.31 -23.59 -2.84
C THR A 130 -8.18 -23.61 -1.31
N GLY A 131 -7.61 -22.57 -0.72
CA GLY A 131 -7.43 -22.44 0.72
C GLY A 131 -5.96 -22.49 1.16
N GLN A 132 -5.01 -22.19 0.27
CA GLN A 132 -3.59 -22.12 0.61
C GLN A 132 -3.35 -21.06 1.68
N ARG A 133 -2.52 -21.41 2.66
CA ARG A 133 -2.20 -20.56 3.81
C ARG A 133 -0.74 -20.17 3.78
N LEU A 134 -0.47 -18.90 4.02
CA LEU A 134 0.90 -18.36 4.11
C LEU A 134 1.06 -17.57 5.39
N ALA A 135 2.28 -17.61 5.97
CA ALA A 135 2.67 -16.73 7.05
C ALA A 135 3.67 -15.68 6.51
N ILE A 136 3.38 -14.40 6.75
CA ILE A 136 4.28 -13.29 6.47
C ILE A 136 4.80 -12.77 7.79
N SER A 137 6.13 -12.70 7.97
CA SER A 137 6.73 -12.33 9.25
C SER A 137 7.84 -11.30 9.09
N THR A 138 7.76 -10.22 9.84
CA THR A 138 8.84 -9.21 9.93
C THR A 138 8.67 -8.32 11.15
N GLY A 139 9.76 -7.75 11.65
CA GLY A 139 9.74 -6.80 12.75
C GLY A 139 9.08 -7.31 14.04
N GLY A 140 9.09 -8.64 14.27
CA GLY A 140 8.47 -9.28 15.42
C GLY A 140 6.95 -9.45 15.32
N ARG A 141 6.33 -9.13 14.18
CA ARG A 141 4.91 -9.39 13.86
C ARG A 141 4.78 -10.50 12.82
N SER A 142 3.62 -11.15 12.80
CA SER A 142 3.26 -12.17 11.81
C SER A 142 1.82 -11.98 11.36
N TRP A 143 1.57 -12.19 10.07
CA TRP A 143 0.25 -12.18 9.45
C TRP A 143 0.03 -13.51 8.74
N HIS A 144 -1.16 -14.07 8.91
CA HIS A 144 -1.56 -15.34 8.29
C HIS A 144 -2.58 -15.05 7.19
N VAL A 145 -2.17 -15.33 5.97
CA VAL A 145 -2.97 -15.11 4.75
C VAL A 145 -3.58 -16.42 4.30
N THR A 146 -4.89 -16.44 4.07
CA THR A 146 -5.56 -17.58 3.45
C THR A 146 -6.13 -17.14 2.11
N LEU A 147 -5.76 -17.87 1.05
CA LEU A 147 -6.14 -17.60 -0.33
C LEU A 147 -7.25 -18.58 -0.74
N THR A 148 -8.42 -18.06 -1.04
CA THR A 148 -9.50 -18.84 -1.65
C THR A 148 -9.83 -18.34 -3.05
N ARG A 149 -10.70 -19.04 -3.75
CA ARG A 149 -11.12 -18.67 -5.10
C ARG A 149 -11.61 -17.23 -5.18
N GLU A 150 -12.43 -16.80 -4.23
CA GLU A 150 -13.18 -15.54 -4.26
C GLU A 150 -12.90 -14.64 -3.06
N SER A 151 -11.92 -14.99 -2.20
CA SER A 151 -11.57 -14.14 -1.06
C SER A 151 -10.14 -14.32 -0.60
N VAL A 152 -9.62 -13.29 0.06
CA VAL A 152 -8.38 -13.36 0.84
C VAL A 152 -8.71 -12.92 2.26
N SER A 153 -8.35 -13.75 3.24
CA SER A 153 -8.44 -13.40 4.65
C SER A 153 -7.05 -13.26 5.26
N VAL A 154 -6.91 -12.30 6.16
CA VAL A 154 -5.64 -12.03 6.88
C VAL A 154 -5.95 -11.91 8.36
N THR A 155 -5.15 -12.59 9.20
CA THR A 155 -5.24 -12.54 10.66
C THR A 155 -3.84 -12.41 11.27
N GLU A 156 -3.73 -11.84 12.46
CA GLU A 156 -2.45 -11.80 13.19
C GLU A 156 -2.17 -13.09 13.95
N ASP A 157 -3.22 -13.82 14.31
CA ASP A 157 -3.14 -15.12 14.96
C ASP A 157 -3.39 -16.25 13.95
N GLY A 158 -2.57 -17.30 13.96
CA GLY A 158 -2.75 -18.44 13.08
C GLY A 158 -1.70 -19.53 13.29
N GLU A 159 -1.98 -20.69 12.70
CA GLU A 159 -1.03 -21.81 12.64
C GLU A 159 -0.08 -21.65 11.45
N ALA A 160 1.01 -22.44 11.47
CA ALA A 160 1.93 -22.52 10.33
C ALA A 160 1.19 -22.77 9.02
N GLY A 161 1.50 -21.99 7.99
CA GLY A 161 0.91 -22.12 6.67
C GLY A 161 1.63 -23.12 5.78
N ASP A 162 1.15 -23.25 4.55
CA ASP A 162 1.77 -24.08 3.49
C ASP A 162 3.10 -23.46 3.03
N ALA A 163 3.22 -22.13 3.15
CA ALA A 163 4.44 -21.39 2.83
C ALA A 163 4.67 -20.23 3.81
N THR A 164 5.90 -19.71 3.83
CA THR A 164 6.29 -18.55 4.65
C THR A 164 7.09 -17.54 3.83
N VAL A 165 6.94 -16.26 4.19
CA VAL A 165 7.79 -15.16 3.72
C VAL A 165 8.25 -14.37 4.93
N GLY A 166 9.56 -14.09 5.03
CA GLY A 166 10.11 -13.33 6.14
C GLY A 166 11.35 -12.52 5.75
N GLY A 167 11.84 -11.70 6.66
CA GLY A 167 13.05 -10.91 6.44
C GLY A 167 13.02 -9.55 7.13
N GLU A 168 13.96 -8.70 6.72
CA GLU A 168 14.03 -7.33 7.20
C GLU A 168 12.79 -6.52 6.77
N PRO A 169 12.25 -5.65 7.64
CA PRO A 169 10.98 -4.96 7.39
C PRO A 169 10.90 -4.25 6.03
N SER A 170 11.94 -3.51 5.67
CA SER A 170 11.97 -2.81 4.37
C SER A 170 11.96 -3.77 3.19
N ASP A 171 12.66 -4.89 3.29
CA ASP A 171 12.73 -5.86 2.19
C ASP A 171 11.38 -6.59 2.02
N VAL A 172 10.72 -6.99 3.11
CA VAL A 172 9.40 -7.62 3.08
C VAL A 172 8.35 -6.65 2.51
N LEU A 173 8.32 -5.39 2.98
CA LEU A 173 7.42 -4.37 2.45
C LEU A 173 7.60 -4.19 0.95
N LEU A 174 8.84 -3.98 0.51
CA LEU A 174 9.15 -3.73 -0.90
C LEU A 174 8.89 -4.96 -1.77
N TRP A 175 9.08 -6.16 -1.22
CA TRP A 175 8.70 -7.39 -1.89
C TRP A 175 7.19 -7.48 -2.07
N LEU A 176 6.39 -7.20 -1.06
CA LEU A 176 4.93 -7.18 -1.18
C LEU A 176 4.45 -6.19 -2.26
N TRP A 177 5.07 -5.02 -2.36
CA TRP A 177 4.82 -4.03 -3.41
C TRP A 177 5.41 -4.38 -4.78
N GLY A 178 6.13 -5.49 -4.94
CA GLY A 178 6.81 -5.86 -6.20
C GLY A 178 7.99 -4.96 -6.57
N ARG A 179 8.62 -4.29 -5.60
CA ARG A 179 9.79 -3.40 -5.77
C ARG A 179 11.10 -4.04 -5.32
N SER A 180 11.06 -5.27 -4.84
CA SER A 180 12.23 -6.03 -4.42
C SER A 180 12.16 -7.44 -5.01
N PRO A 181 13.30 -8.02 -5.45
CA PRO A 181 13.34 -9.38 -5.96
C PRO A 181 13.22 -10.41 -4.84
N ASP A 182 12.90 -11.66 -5.20
CA ASP A 182 12.64 -12.76 -4.26
C ASP A 182 13.84 -13.07 -3.36
N GLU A 183 15.07 -12.85 -3.83
CA GLU A 183 16.30 -13.11 -3.09
C GLU A 183 16.51 -12.18 -1.89
N ARG A 184 15.72 -11.13 -1.76
CA ARG A 184 15.79 -10.18 -0.64
C ARG A 184 14.94 -10.61 0.55
N VAL A 185 14.09 -11.60 0.39
CA VAL A 185 13.25 -12.15 1.44
C VAL A 185 13.51 -13.65 1.62
N GLU A 186 13.28 -14.15 2.82
CA GLU A 186 13.35 -15.57 3.10
C GLU A 186 12.01 -16.21 2.74
N GLN A 187 12.02 -17.14 1.79
CA GLN A 187 10.83 -17.89 1.38
C GLN A 187 11.01 -19.37 1.66
N SER A 188 9.95 -20.04 2.13
CA SER A 188 9.95 -21.50 2.29
C SER A 188 8.55 -22.08 2.12
N GLY A 189 8.47 -23.39 1.85
CA GLY A 189 7.22 -24.12 1.72
C GLY A 189 6.73 -24.26 0.28
N ASP A 190 5.43 -24.23 0.07
CA ASP A 190 4.78 -24.48 -1.22
C ASP A 190 4.98 -23.31 -2.20
N GLU A 191 5.69 -23.58 -3.28
CA GLU A 191 5.92 -22.61 -4.36
C GLU A 191 4.63 -22.16 -5.08
N GLU A 192 3.61 -23.03 -5.14
CA GLU A 192 2.31 -22.66 -5.71
C GLU A 192 1.60 -21.62 -4.85
N ALA A 193 1.60 -21.82 -3.51
CA ALA A 193 1.05 -20.84 -2.58
C ALA A 193 1.75 -19.47 -2.72
N LEU A 194 3.09 -19.45 -2.83
CA LEU A 194 3.86 -18.22 -3.05
C LEU A 194 3.49 -17.52 -4.37
N ARG A 195 3.33 -18.28 -5.46
CA ARG A 195 2.90 -17.73 -6.76
C ARG A 195 1.48 -17.17 -6.72
N LEU A 196 0.56 -17.87 -6.03
CA LEU A 196 -0.81 -17.39 -5.83
C LEU A 196 -0.86 -16.10 -5.04
N LEU A 197 -0.10 -16.00 -3.94
CA LEU A 197 0.01 -14.74 -3.19
C LEU A 197 0.54 -13.62 -4.09
N ARG A 198 1.61 -13.87 -4.84
CA ARG A 198 2.18 -12.86 -5.76
C ARG A 198 1.14 -12.40 -6.79
N SER A 199 0.36 -13.29 -7.36
CA SER A 199 -0.67 -12.94 -8.35
C SER A 199 -1.75 -12.01 -7.75
N ARG A 200 -2.18 -12.25 -6.51
CA ARG A 200 -3.12 -11.38 -5.80
C ARG A 200 -2.52 -10.02 -5.46
N LEU A 201 -1.26 -10.01 -4.99
CA LEU A 201 -0.54 -8.76 -4.69
C LEU A 201 -0.39 -7.85 -5.93
N VAL A 202 -0.11 -8.42 -7.10
CA VAL A 202 -0.02 -7.64 -8.35
C VAL A 202 -1.34 -6.93 -8.64
N LEU A 203 -2.49 -7.58 -8.43
CA LEU A 203 -3.81 -6.96 -8.62
C LEU A 203 -4.13 -5.95 -7.52
N ALA A 204 -3.79 -6.25 -6.28
CA ALA A 204 -4.07 -5.40 -5.11
C ALA A 204 -3.28 -4.07 -5.10
N THR A 205 -2.13 -4.01 -5.81
CA THR A 205 -1.17 -2.90 -5.73
C THR A 205 -1.02 -2.10 -7.03
N GLN A 206 -1.96 -2.24 -7.97
CA GLN A 206 -2.00 -1.46 -9.23
C GLN A 206 -2.74 -0.15 -9.10
#